data_eff0f37c10d2867534ac8f605ff5e77e
#
_entry.id   eff0f37c10d2867534ac8f605ff5e77e
#
_cell.length_a   1.000
_cell.length_b   1.000
_cell.length_c   1.000
_cell.angle_alpha   90.00
_cell.angle_beta   90.00
_cell.angle_gamma   90.00
#
_symmetry.space_group_name_H-M   'P 1'
#
loop_
_entity.id
_entity.type
_entity.pdbx_description
1 polymer ?
#
loop_
_entity_poly.entity_id
_entity_poly.type
_entity_poly.pdbx_seq_one_letter_code
_entity_poly.pdbx_strand_id
1 'polypeptide(L)'
;MMALLMAVATGGVYVGSAVVTRHRAQAAADLAALAAAVHLADGTGAACTRASALARAMRTAVTGCVVEDLDVIVTVDAPVSLGRMGVDRARATARAGPADTGG
;
A
#
# COMPACT_ATOMS: atom_id res chain seq x y z
N MET A 1 20.26 -19.23 24.10
CA MET A 1 20.14 -18.18 23.10
C MET A 1 19.55 -18.69 21.78
N MET A 2 20.06 -19.76 21.22
CA MET A 2 19.52 -20.29 19.96
C MET A 2 18.06 -20.74 20.06
N ALA A 3 17.68 -21.38 21.17
CA ALA A 3 16.31 -21.82 21.38
C ALA A 3 15.33 -20.64 21.44
N LEU A 4 15.76 -19.51 22.02
CA LEU A 4 14.95 -18.31 22.09
C LEU A 4 14.76 -17.69 20.69
N LEU A 5 15.83 -17.63 19.90
CA LEU A 5 15.78 -17.13 18.53
C LEU A 5 14.87 -17.99 17.65
N MET A 6 14.93 -19.30 17.79
CA MET A 6 14.06 -20.20 17.02
C MET A 6 12.59 -20.05 17.43
N ALA A 7 12.31 -19.87 18.72
CA ALA A 7 10.95 -19.66 19.19
C ALA A 7 10.37 -18.34 18.66
N VAL A 8 11.18 -17.27 18.65
CA VAL A 8 10.77 -15.98 18.09
C VAL A 8 10.52 -16.11 16.59
N ALA A 9 11.40 -16.81 15.86
CA ALA A 9 11.25 -17.03 14.43
C ALA A 9 9.98 -17.82 14.11
N THR A 10 9.68 -18.86 14.87
CA THR A 10 8.49 -19.70 14.65
C THR A 10 7.21 -18.92 14.94
N GLY A 11 7.15 -18.20 16.06
CA GLY A 11 6.01 -17.35 16.39
C GLY A 11 5.84 -16.19 15.40
N GLY A 12 6.97 -15.64 14.92
CA GLY A 12 7.00 -14.55 13.98
C GLY A 12 6.46 -14.88 12.60
N VAL A 13 6.42 -16.17 12.18
CA VAL A 13 5.90 -16.55 10.86
C VAL A 13 4.43 -16.14 10.70
N TYR A 14 3.60 -16.37 11.72
CA TYR A 14 2.18 -16.05 11.64
C TYR A 14 1.91 -14.55 11.80
N VAL A 15 2.52 -13.92 12.79
CA VAL A 15 2.37 -12.48 13.03
C VAL A 15 3.05 -11.68 11.91
N GLY A 16 4.24 -12.12 11.48
CA GLY A 16 5.02 -11.46 10.45
C GLY A 16 4.33 -11.44 9.08
N SER A 17 3.56 -12.48 8.74
CA SER A 17 2.81 -12.52 7.48
C SER A 17 1.81 -11.37 7.39
N ALA A 18 1.04 -11.10 8.44
CA ALA A 18 0.09 -10.00 8.47
C ALA A 18 0.81 -8.64 8.45
N VAL A 19 1.90 -8.51 9.21
CA VAL A 19 2.70 -7.28 9.26
C VAL A 19 3.32 -6.98 7.89
N VAL A 20 3.92 -7.99 7.26
CA VAL A 20 4.53 -7.84 5.93
C VAL A 20 3.48 -7.42 4.90
N THR A 21 2.28 -8.00 4.94
CA THR A 21 1.22 -7.64 4.01
C THR A 21 0.75 -6.20 4.23
N ARG A 22 0.64 -5.76 5.47
CA ARG A 22 0.30 -4.37 5.78
C ARG A 22 1.38 -3.40 5.30
N HIS A 23 2.65 -3.74 5.52
CA HIS A 23 3.76 -2.94 5.02
C HIS A 23 3.76 -2.87 3.49
N ARG A 24 3.48 -3.99 2.84
CA ARG A 24 3.37 -4.02 1.38
C ARG A 24 2.22 -3.16 0.89
N ALA A 25 1.07 -3.23 1.57
CA ALA A 25 -0.09 -2.39 1.22
C ALA A 25 0.24 -0.91 1.39
N GLN A 26 0.89 -0.53 2.50
CA GLN A 26 1.29 0.85 2.72
C GLN A 26 2.31 1.32 1.69
N ALA A 27 3.32 0.50 1.40
CA ALA A 27 4.31 0.81 0.38
C ALA A 27 3.66 0.95 -1.01
N ALA A 28 2.72 0.07 -1.33
CA ALA A 28 1.99 0.14 -2.60
C ALA A 28 1.15 1.43 -2.67
N ALA A 29 0.48 1.81 -1.59
CA ALA A 29 -0.29 3.04 -1.54
C ALA A 29 0.60 4.27 -1.73
N ASP A 30 1.74 4.30 -1.04
CA ASP A 30 2.70 5.40 -1.13
C ASP A 30 3.25 5.54 -2.55
N LEU A 31 3.71 4.44 -3.14
CA LEU A 31 4.27 4.45 -4.48
C LEU A 31 3.21 4.76 -5.53
N ALA A 32 2.00 4.21 -5.37
CA ALA A 32 0.90 4.49 -6.28
C ALA A 32 0.50 5.96 -6.23
N ALA A 33 0.44 6.53 -5.03
CA ALA A 33 0.12 7.95 -4.87
C ALA A 33 1.20 8.85 -5.50
N LEU A 34 2.48 8.50 -5.32
CA LEU A 34 3.58 9.22 -5.95
C LEU A 34 3.53 9.11 -7.46
N ALA A 35 3.29 7.93 -8.00
CA ALA A 35 3.18 7.72 -9.45
C ALA A 35 2.02 8.55 -10.01
N ALA A 36 0.88 8.58 -9.31
CA ALA A 36 -0.26 9.38 -9.72
C ALA A 36 0.07 10.87 -9.68
N ALA A 37 0.73 11.33 -8.62
CA ALA A 37 1.08 12.75 -8.48
C ALA A 37 2.01 13.22 -9.60
N VAL A 38 2.99 12.40 -9.99
CA VAL A 38 3.92 12.71 -11.09
C VAL A 38 3.16 12.84 -12.41
N HIS A 39 2.10 12.08 -12.62
CA HIS A 39 1.32 12.10 -13.86
C HIS A 39 0.06 12.96 -13.77
N LEU A 40 -0.09 13.73 -12.71
CA LEU A 40 -1.30 14.54 -12.50
C LEU A 40 -1.50 15.60 -13.60
N ALA A 41 -0.41 16.11 -14.17
CA ALA A 41 -0.47 17.07 -15.27
C ALA A 41 -1.12 16.48 -16.53
N ASP A 42 -1.10 15.15 -16.67
CA ASP A 42 -1.73 14.44 -17.80
C ASP A 42 -3.24 14.19 -17.56
N GLY A 43 -3.76 14.63 -16.42
CA GLY A 43 -5.17 14.49 -16.05
C GLY A 43 -5.36 13.45 -14.96
N THR A 44 -6.51 13.56 -14.26
CA THR A 44 -6.86 12.66 -13.16
C THR A 44 -6.97 11.22 -13.63
N GLY A 45 -7.55 10.98 -14.79
CA GLY A 45 -7.69 9.63 -15.35
C GLY A 45 -6.33 8.96 -15.58
N ALA A 46 -5.39 9.69 -16.19
CA ALA A 46 -4.05 9.19 -16.44
C ALA A 46 -3.31 8.93 -15.12
N ALA A 47 -3.44 9.85 -14.16
CA ALA A 47 -2.81 9.70 -12.85
C ALA A 47 -3.32 8.44 -12.14
N CYS A 48 -4.62 8.24 -12.08
CA CYS A 48 -5.22 7.08 -11.42
C CYS A 48 -4.93 5.77 -12.14
N THR A 49 -4.82 5.80 -13.47
CA THR A 49 -4.41 4.61 -14.25
C THR A 49 -2.98 4.19 -13.89
N ARG A 50 -2.08 5.14 -13.71
CA ARG A 50 -0.71 4.85 -13.28
C ARG A 50 -0.67 4.28 -11.87
N ALA A 51 -1.48 4.84 -10.97
CA ALA A 51 -1.60 4.31 -9.60
C ALA A 51 -2.06 2.85 -9.62
N SER A 52 -3.07 2.53 -10.42
CA SER A 52 -3.60 1.16 -10.54
C SER A 52 -2.57 0.20 -11.10
N ALA A 53 -1.84 0.61 -12.14
CA ALA A 53 -0.81 -0.23 -12.74
C ALA A 53 0.29 -0.57 -11.74
N LEU A 54 0.74 0.42 -10.97
CA LEU A 54 1.78 0.21 -9.97
C LEU A 54 1.28 -0.68 -8.82
N ALA A 55 0.06 -0.43 -8.36
CA ALA A 55 -0.53 -1.24 -7.29
C ALA A 55 -0.63 -2.72 -7.70
N ARG A 56 -1.08 -2.99 -8.92
CA ARG A 56 -1.17 -4.36 -9.45
C ARG A 56 0.20 -5.04 -9.50
N ALA A 57 1.24 -4.31 -9.89
CA ALA A 57 2.59 -4.85 -9.91
C ALA A 57 3.05 -5.27 -8.52
N MET A 58 2.50 -4.68 -7.47
CA MET A 58 2.77 -5.01 -6.08
C MET A 58 1.74 -5.96 -5.47
N ARG A 59 0.90 -6.58 -6.30
CA ARG A 59 -0.15 -7.53 -5.89
C ARG A 59 -1.18 -6.90 -4.95
N THR A 60 -1.52 -5.65 -5.23
CA THR A 60 -2.57 -4.93 -4.52
C THR A 60 -3.55 -4.37 -5.55
N ALA A 61 -4.69 -3.89 -5.07
CA ALA A 61 -5.69 -3.28 -5.93
C ALA A 61 -6.04 -1.89 -5.40
N VAL A 62 -6.10 -0.91 -6.29
CA VAL A 62 -6.57 0.42 -5.94
C VAL A 62 -8.09 0.35 -5.79
N THR A 63 -8.58 0.75 -4.61
CA THR A 63 -9.99 0.84 -4.31
C THR A 63 -10.48 2.28 -4.23
N GLY A 64 -9.57 3.24 -4.21
CA GLY A 64 -9.88 4.65 -4.24
C GLY A 64 -8.74 5.47 -4.82
N CYS A 65 -9.06 6.42 -5.67
CA CYS A 65 -8.08 7.37 -6.21
C CYS A 65 -8.80 8.71 -6.37
N VAL A 66 -8.44 9.66 -5.51
CA VAL A 66 -9.09 10.96 -5.44
C VAL A 66 -8.03 12.04 -5.57
N VAL A 67 -8.33 13.06 -6.37
CA VAL A 67 -7.46 14.22 -6.51
C VAL A 67 -8.12 15.39 -5.77
N GLU A 68 -7.38 15.97 -4.85
CA GLU A 68 -7.77 17.19 -4.13
C GLU A 68 -6.70 18.25 -4.38
N ASP A 69 -7.05 19.27 -5.16
CA ASP A 69 -6.12 20.30 -5.62
C ASP A 69 -4.93 19.64 -6.35
N LEU A 70 -3.73 19.64 -5.77
CA LEU A 70 -2.54 19.02 -6.33
C LEU A 70 -2.14 17.75 -5.58
N ASP A 71 -2.98 17.30 -4.65
CA ASP A 71 -2.74 16.08 -3.90
C ASP A 71 -3.52 14.92 -4.49
N VAL A 72 -2.91 13.76 -4.53
CA VAL A 72 -3.58 12.52 -4.91
C VAL A 72 -3.64 11.61 -3.69
N ILE A 73 -4.84 11.13 -3.40
CA ILE A 73 -5.08 10.22 -2.28
C ILE A 73 -5.44 8.88 -2.87
N VAL A 74 -4.59 7.87 -2.60
CA VAL A 74 -4.77 6.52 -3.15
C VAL A 74 -5.00 5.55 -2.00
N THR A 75 -6.05 4.76 -2.11
CA THR A 75 -6.35 3.67 -1.19
C THR A 75 -6.16 2.36 -1.93
N VAL A 76 -5.44 1.43 -1.32
CA VAL A 76 -5.22 0.10 -1.88
C VAL A 76 -5.64 -0.97 -0.88
N ASP A 77 -6.04 -2.12 -1.40
CA ASP A 77 -6.32 -3.33 -0.63
C ASP A 77 -5.35 -4.42 -1.07
N ALA A 78 -4.83 -5.16 -0.09
CA ALA A 78 -4.00 -6.34 -0.33
C ALA A 78 -4.62 -7.54 0.40
N PRO A 79 -4.74 -8.71 -0.25
CA PRO A 79 -5.27 -9.88 0.44
C PRO A 79 -4.27 -10.37 1.49
N VAL A 80 -4.79 -10.74 2.65
CA VAL A 80 -4.01 -11.35 3.74
C VAL A 80 -4.56 -12.75 3.94
N SER A 81 -3.69 -13.76 3.79
CA SER A 81 -4.09 -15.13 4.09
C SER A 81 -4.01 -15.37 5.60
N LEU A 82 -5.11 -15.78 6.18
CA LEU A 82 -5.22 -16.12 7.59
C LEU A 82 -5.26 -17.64 7.80
N GLY A 83 -4.80 -18.41 6.83
CA GLY A 83 -4.81 -19.86 6.88
C GLY A 83 -6.24 -20.40 6.92
N ARG A 84 -6.57 -21.20 7.94
CA ARG A 84 -7.90 -21.80 8.06
C ARG A 84 -8.99 -20.79 8.39
N MET A 85 -8.62 -19.59 8.83
CA MET A 85 -9.60 -18.54 9.17
C MET A 85 -10.08 -17.78 7.93
N GLY A 86 -9.54 -18.10 6.76
CA GLY A 86 -9.95 -17.50 5.51
C GLY A 86 -8.99 -16.41 5.02
N VAL A 87 -9.54 -15.45 4.30
CA VAL A 87 -8.79 -14.35 3.73
C VAL A 87 -9.39 -13.04 4.22
N ASP A 88 -8.55 -12.16 4.71
CA ASP A 88 -8.92 -10.80 5.05
C ASP A 88 -8.16 -9.85 4.13
N ARG A 89 -8.38 -8.56 4.28
CA ARG A 89 -7.73 -7.54 3.46
C ARG A 89 -7.00 -6.54 4.33
N ALA A 90 -5.77 -6.20 3.93
CA ALA A 90 -5.05 -5.09 4.50
C ALA A 90 -5.32 -3.88 3.62
N ARG A 91 -5.79 -2.81 4.22
CA ARG A 91 -6.07 -1.56 3.52
C ARG A 91 -5.07 -0.50 3.93
N ALA A 92 -4.58 0.25 2.96
CA ALA A 92 -3.68 1.35 3.21
C ALA A 92 -4.06 2.55 2.35
N THR A 93 -3.89 3.73 2.90
CA THR A 93 -4.17 4.98 2.20
C THR A 93 -2.94 5.85 2.25
N ALA A 94 -2.60 6.48 1.14
CA ALA A 94 -1.49 7.40 1.06
C ALA A 94 -1.90 8.66 0.32
N ARG A 95 -1.27 9.76 0.68
CA ARG A 95 -1.46 11.06 0.07
C ARG A 95 -0.12 11.54 -0.48
N ALA A 96 -0.10 11.96 -1.74
CA ALA A 96 1.09 12.53 -2.36
C ALA A 96 0.73 13.83 -3.06
N GLY A 97 1.59 14.80 -2.94
CA GLY A 97 1.41 16.12 -3.54
C GLY A 97 2.66 16.95 -3.37
N PRO A 98 2.62 18.25 -3.77
CA PRO A 98 3.75 19.13 -3.57
C PRO A 98 4.13 19.20 -2.10
N ALA A 99 5.43 19.20 -1.82
CA ALA A 99 5.91 19.30 -0.46
C ALA A 99 5.48 20.63 0.14
N ASP A 100 4.87 20.58 1.33
CA ASP A 100 4.54 21.76 2.08
C ASP A 100 5.80 22.21 2.85
N THR A 101 6.50 23.16 2.29
CA THR A 101 7.73 23.68 2.87
C THR A 101 7.48 24.76 3.90
N GLY A 102 6.24 25.16 4.09
CA GLY A 102 5.88 26.20 5.02
C GLY A 102 5.59 25.73 6.43
N GLY A 103 5.72 24.42 6.65
CA GLY A 103 5.36 23.78 7.92
C GLY A 103 6.29 24.04 9.04
#